data_ac135430b0850956762750e83de1f80d
#
_entry.id   ac135430b0850956762750e83de1f80d
#
_cell.length_a   1.000
_cell.length_b   1.000
_cell.length_c   1.000
_cell.angle_alpha   90.00
_cell.angle_beta   90.00
_cell.angle_gamma   90.00
#
_symmetry.space_group_name_H-M   'P 1'
#
loop_
_entity.id
_entity.type
_entity.pdbx_description
1 polymer ?
#
loop_
_entity_poly.entity_id
_entity_poly.type
_entity_poly.pdbx_seq_one_letter_code
_entity_poly.pdbx_strand_id
1 'polypeptide(L)'
;MSENNLPLPPVEVAVQSDITLLAPRFRDAVGRVIADLRAWEYTPVVFETLRTTERQKFLYGFGRGYDDGRGIVTHSATADDTWHGYGLAVDIICKRRQWSPAPDFWHVLGCSARRHGLVWGGDWNGDWSVSDETFVDRPHIQWGAMRRSPSSKAVELKKSGGLSAVWQAVSAI
;
A
#
# COMPACT_ATOMS: atom_id res chain seq x y z
N MET A 1 23.36 7.31 -23.86
CA MET A 1 22.54 7.17 -22.65
C MET A 1 21.85 8.51 -22.48
N SER A 2 20.57 8.62 -22.79
CA SER A 2 19.82 9.87 -22.61
C SER A 2 19.62 10.09 -21.11
N GLU A 3 20.31 11.08 -20.56
CA GLU A 3 19.96 11.59 -19.24
C GLU A 3 18.51 12.02 -19.31
N ASN A 4 17.65 11.38 -18.51
CA ASN A 4 16.26 11.80 -18.35
C ASN A 4 16.28 13.16 -17.64
N ASN A 5 16.28 14.22 -18.42
CA ASN A 5 16.40 15.60 -17.92
C ASN A 5 15.01 16.12 -17.50
N LEU A 6 14.31 15.33 -16.67
CA LEU A 6 13.04 15.76 -16.09
C LEU A 6 13.31 16.80 -14.98
N PRO A 7 12.42 17.79 -14.80
CA PRO A 7 12.54 18.75 -13.70
C PRO A 7 12.42 18.03 -12.34
N LEU A 8 12.87 18.72 -11.28
CA LEU A 8 12.64 18.24 -9.90
C LEU A 8 11.15 18.23 -9.57
N PRO A 9 10.71 17.33 -8.67
CA PRO A 9 9.32 17.23 -8.27
C PRO A 9 8.84 18.54 -7.60
N PRO A 10 7.53 18.84 -7.70
CA PRO A 10 6.93 19.93 -6.93
C PRO A 10 6.98 19.63 -5.42
N VAL A 11 6.48 20.57 -4.60
CA VAL A 11 6.36 20.37 -3.15
C VAL A 11 5.61 19.07 -2.87
N GLU A 12 6.18 18.27 -1.95
CA GLU A 12 5.63 16.97 -1.59
C GLU A 12 4.22 17.09 -1.03
N VAL A 13 3.30 16.28 -1.55
CA VAL A 13 1.95 16.16 -1.02
C VAL A 13 1.98 15.29 0.23
N ALA A 14 1.34 15.76 1.31
CA ALA A 14 1.35 15.09 2.61
C ALA A 14 0.88 13.64 2.53
N VAL A 15 1.60 12.78 3.23
CA VAL A 15 1.27 11.37 3.40
C VAL A 15 0.29 11.22 4.57
N GLN A 16 -0.76 10.43 4.41
CA GLN A 16 -1.66 10.07 5.49
C GLN A 16 -1.18 8.77 6.14
N SER A 17 -0.84 8.83 7.42
CA SER A 17 -0.41 7.65 8.20
C SER A 17 -1.38 7.28 9.33
N ASP A 18 -2.51 7.96 9.42
CA ASP A 18 -3.53 7.69 10.43
C ASP A 18 -4.29 6.41 10.10
N ILE A 19 -4.17 5.39 10.96
CA ILE A 19 -4.86 4.10 10.80
C ILE A 19 -6.38 4.22 10.92
N THR A 20 -6.92 5.30 11.48
CA THR A 20 -8.37 5.51 11.54
C THR A 20 -8.99 5.77 10.17
N LEU A 21 -8.16 6.10 9.17
CA LEU A 21 -8.54 6.25 7.77
C LEU A 21 -8.62 4.92 7.01
N LEU A 22 -8.41 3.80 7.68
CA LEU A 22 -8.59 2.45 7.12
C LEU A 22 -9.99 1.91 7.45
N ALA A 23 -10.52 1.06 6.56
CA ALA A 23 -11.75 0.33 6.81
C ALA A 23 -11.64 -0.44 8.15
N PRO A 24 -12.66 -0.42 9.04
CA PRO A 24 -12.53 -0.91 10.41
C PRO A 24 -11.98 -2.35 10.52
N ARG A 25 -12.50 -3.30 9.77
CA ARG A 25 -11.99 -4.70 9.79
C ARG A 25 -10.56 -4.82 9.27
N PHE A 26 -10.22 -4.06 8.23
CA PHE A 26 -8.85 -4.01 7.71
C PHE A 26 -7.90 -3.40 8.75
N ARG A 27 -8.29 -2.31 9.38
CA ARG A 27 -7.52 -1.68 10.47
C ARG A 27 -7.24 -2.65 11.61
N ASP A 28 -8.24 -3.45 12.01
CA ASP A 28 -8.07 -4.44 13.07
C ASP A 28 -7.07 -5.54 12.66
N ALA A 29 -7.10 -5.99 11.40
CA ALA A 29 -6.12 -6.93 10.86
C ALA A 29 -4.71 -6.31 10.82
N VAL A 30 -4.58 -5.07 10.36
CA VAL A 30 -3.32 -4.31 10.36
C VAL A 30 -2.76 -4.16 11.78
N GLY A 31 -3.62 -3.90 12.76
CA GLY A 31 -3.24 -3.85 14.18
C GLY A 31 -2.60 -5.16 14.66
N ARG A 32 -3.14 -6.31 14.26
CA ARG A 32 -2.55 -7.63 14.55
C ARG A 32 -1.20 -7.84 13.85
N VAL A 33 -1.09 -7.43 12.58
CA VAL A 33 0.20 -7.47 11.86
C VAL A 33 1.28 -6.64 12.59
N ILE A 34 0.93 -5.44 13.02
CA ILE A 34 1.83 -4.57 13.78
C ILE A 34 2.23 -5.23 15.12
N ALA A 35 1.30 -5.90 15.80
CA ALA A 35 1.58 -6.62 17.04
C ALA A 35 2.54 -7.79 16.80
N ASP A 36 2.33 -8.57 15.75
CA ASP A 36 3.24 -9.67 15.36
C ASP A 36 4.66 -9.15 15.08
N LEU A 37 4.80 -8.09 14.28
CA LEU A 37 6.11 -7.48 14.00
C LEU A 37 6.83 -7.02 15.29
N ARG A 38 6.09 -6.45 16.23
CA ARG A 38 6.64 -6.04 17.54
C ARG A 38 7.06 -7.23 18.38
N ALA A 39 6.32 -8.35 18.31
CA ALA A 39 6.69 -9.58 19.00
C ALA A 39 8.01 -10.20 18.47
N TRP A 40 8.35 -9.90 17.22
CA TRP A 40 9.65 -10.19 16.60
C TRP A 40 10.68 -9.06 16.82
N GLU A 41 10.47 -8.19 17.81
CA GLU A 41 11.36 -7.08 18.18
C GLU A 41 11.61 -6.04 17.08
N TYR A 42 10.78 -6.03 16.04
CA TYR A 42 10.80 -4.97 15.05
C TYR A 42 10.07 -3.71 15.54
N THR A 43 10.40 -2.58 14.95
CA THR A 43 9.70 -1.31 15.18
C THR A 43 8.99 -0.89 13.89
N PRO A 44 7.78 -1.46 13.61
CA PRO A 44 7.01 -1.10 12.43
C PRO A 44 6.48 0.33 12.54
N VAL A 45 6.46 1.01 11.40
CA VAL A 45 5.87 2.33 11.22
C VAL A 45 4.88 2.26 10.08
N VAL A 46 3.66 2.68 10.31
CA VAL A 46 2.67 2.92 9.27
C VAL A 46 3.13 4.14 8.47
N PHE A 47 3.46 3.93 7.21
CA PHE A 47 3.96 5.00 6.34
C PHE A 47 2.81 5.68 5.60
N GLU A 48 1.98 4.91 4.89
CA GLU A 48 0.85 5.47 4.15
C GLU A 48 -0.40 4.61 4.34
N THR A 49 -1.55 5.24 4.58
CA THR A 49 -2.88 4.62 4.73
C THR A 49 -3.78 5.01 3.56
N LEU A 50 -4.77 5.87 3.80
CA LEU A 50 -5.64 6.41 2.76
C LEU A 50 -4.86 7.37 1.87
N ARG A 51 -4.83 7.10 0.57
CA ARG A 51 -4.15 7.96 -0.40
C ARG A 51 -5.14 8.89 -1.08
N THR A 52 -4.89 10.20 -1.00
CA THR A 52 -5.72 11.19 -1.69
C THR A 52 -5.46 11.21 -3.19
N THR A 53 -6.38 11.79 -3.94
CA THR A 53 -6.22 11.99 -5.39
C THR A 53 -4.99 12.86 -5.71
N GLU A 54 -4.74 13.89 -4.91
CA GLU A 54 -3.60 14.79 -5.06
C GLU A 54 -2.27 14.04 -4.83
N ARG A 55 -2.22 13.21 -3.77
CA ARG A 55 -1.05 12.38 -3.47
C ARG A 55 -0.80 11.36 -4.58
N GLN A 56 -1.84 10.71 -5.09
CA GLN A 56 -1.70 9.76 -6.20
C GLN A 56 -1.19 10.42 -7.47
N LYS A 57 -1.71 11.60 -7.85
CA LYS A 57 -1.22 12.38 -8.99
C LYS A 57 0.25 12.78 -8.80
N PHE A 58 0.62 13.20 -7.60
CA PHE A 58 2.01 13.51 -7.25
C PHE A 58 2.92 12.29 -7.45
N LEU A 59 2.54 11.12 -6.93
CA LEU A 59 3.34 9.91 -7.11
C LEU A 59 3.41 9.45 -8.57
N TYR A 60 2.32 9.58 -9.32
CA TYR A 60 2.26 9.20 -10.74
C TYR A 60 3.12 10.09 -11.63
N GLY A 61 3.41 11.32 -11.22
CA GLY A 61 4.27 12.25 -11.95
C GLY A 61 5.74 11.84 -12.01
N PHE A 62 6.24 11.06 -11.05
CA PHE A 62 7.62 10.59 -11.03
C PHE A 62 7.96 9.71 -12.24
N GLY A 63 9.11 9.97 -12.86
CA GLY A 63 9.56 9.30 -14.07
C GLY A 63 8.75 9.66 -15.34
N ARG A 64 7.82 10.65 -15.24
CA ARG A 64 6.96 11.10 -16.35
C ARG A 64 6.99 12.62 -16.54
N GLY A 65 6.61 13.38 -15.53
CA GLY A 65 6.60 14.86 -15.58
C GLY A 65 7.75 15.47 -14.79
N TYR A 66 8.29 14.76 -13.84
CA TYR A 66 9.43 15.14 -12.98
C TYR A 66 10.09 13.90 -12.38
N ASP A 67 11.31 14.06 -11.88
CA ASP A 67 12.05 12.99 -11.21
C ASP A 67 13.12 13.56 -10.29
N ASP A 68 13.46 12.84 -9.23
CA ASP A 68 14.58 13.10 -8.33
C ASP A 68 15.53 11.90 -8.23
N GLY A 69 15.47 11.01 -9.23
CA GLY A 69 16.25 9.78 -9.30
C GLY A 69 15.49 8.52 -8.87
N ARG A 70 14.22 8.66 -8.44
CA ARG A 70 13.37 7.50 -8.07
C ARG A 70 12.85 6.75 -9.28
N GLY A 71 12.72 7.41 -10.44
CA GLY A 71 12.03 6.87 -11.59
C GLY A 71 10.51 6.70 -11.37
N ILE A 72 9.91 5.73 -12.03
CA ILE A 72 8.47 5.46 -11.90
C ILE A 72 8.16 4.89 -10.52
N VAL A 73 7.41 5.65 -9.72
CA VAL A 73 7.01 5.27 -8.35
C VAL A 73 5.72 4.46 -8.33
N THR A 74 4.78 4.74 -9.24
CA THR A 74 3.51 4.02 -9.32
C THR A 74 3.02 3.90 -10.76
N HIS A 75 2.31 2.82 -11.06
CA HIS A 75 1.62 2.63 -12.34
C HIS A 75 0.15 3.08 -12.31
N SER A 76 -0.43 3.27 -11.12
CA SER A 76 -1.80 3.75 -10.94
C SER A 76 -1.90 5.24 -11.18
N ALA A 77 -2.70 5.66 -12.16
CA ALA A 77 -2.85 7.08 -12.52
C ALA A 77 -3.73 7.85 -11.55
N THR A 78 -4.72 7.19 -10.96
CA THR A 78 -5.70 7.80 -10.05
C THR A 78 -5.77 7.05 -8.71
N ALA A 79 -6.33 7.70 -7.69
CA ALA A 79 -6.58 7.06 -6.40
C ALA A 79 -7.63 5.94 -6.51
N ASP A 80 -8.46 5.94 -7.54
CA ASP A 80 -9.44 4.88 -7.77
C ASP A 80 -8.82 3.61 -8.35
N ASP A 81 -7.58 3.68 -8.85
CA ASP A 81 -6.84 2.55 -9.40
C ASP A 81 -6.00 1.81 -8.34
N THR A 82 -6.03 2.24 -7.10
CA THR A 82 -5.25 1.65 -5.99
C THR A 82 -6.11 1.43 -4.75
N TRP A 83 -5.88 0.33 -4.03
CA TRP A 83 -6.58 0.03 -2.78
C TRP A 83 -6.33 1.06 -1.67
N HIS A 84 -5.23 1.82 -1.73
CA HIS A 84 -5.02 2.98 -0.85
C HIS A 84 -6.12 4.03 -0.99
N GLY A 85 -6.63 4.26 -2.20
CA GLY A 85 -7.75 5.19 -2.42
C GLY A 85 -9.09 4.74 -1.82
N TYR A 86 -9.13 3.56 -1.23
CA TYR A 86 -10.31 2.98 -0.57
C TYR A 86 -10.10 2.77 0.94
N GLY A 87 -8.94 3.09 1.47
CA GLY A 87 -8.59 2.75 2.86
C GLY A 87 -8.51 1.24 3.10
N LEU A 88 -8.15 0.47 2.07
CA LEU A 88 -8.02 -0.99 2.05
C LEU A 88 -6.60 -1.46 1.72
N ALA A 89 -5.64 -0.55 1.74
CA ALA A 89 -4.22 -0.85 1.69
C ALA A 89 -3.45 0.04 2.67
N VAL A 90 -2.28 -0.44 3.09
CA VAL A 90 -1.36 0.28 3.97
C VAL A 90 0.07 -0.12 3.64
N ASP A 91 0.98 0.87 3.69
CA ASP A 91 2.41 0.64 3.58
C ASP A 91 3.02 0.67 4.99
N ILE A 92 3.79 -0.38 5.35
CA ILE A 92 4.46 -0.53 6.64
C ILE A 92 5.96 -0.64 6.41
N ILE A 93 6.72 0.24 7.03
CA ILE A 93 8.18 0.28 6.99
C ILE A 93 8.78 0.04 8.37
N CYS A 94 10.10 -0.16 8.44
CA CYS A 94 10.84 -0.33 9.68
C CYS A 94 11.43 1.01 10.13
N LYS A 95 11.24 1.43 11.39
CA LYS A 95 11.74 2.70 11.92
C LYS A 95 13.25 2.89 11.72
N ARG A 96 14.06 1.85 11.93
CA ARG A 96 15.53 1.97 11.92
C ARG A 96 16.12 2.12 10.52
N ARG A 97 15.52 1.51 9.50
CA ARG A 97 16.05 1.46 8.12
C ARG A 97 15.01 1.88 7.08
N GLN A 98 13.86 2.35 7.51
CA GLN A 98 12.74 2.79 6.67
C GLN A 98 12.45 1.79 5.53
N TRP A 99 12.78 2.15 4.30
CA TRP A 99 12.52 1.36 3.08
C TRP A 99 13.49 0.22 2.83
N SER A 100 14.61 0.17 3.57
CA SER A 100 15.68 -0.83 3.41
C SER A 100 15.97 -1.58 4.71
N PRO A 101 14.95 -2.19 5.35
CA PRO A 101 15.16 -3.02 6.54
C PRO A 101 15.93 -4.30 6.20
N ALA A 102 16.30 -5.06 7.24
CA ALA A 102 16.80 -6.42 7.03
C ALA A 102 15.76 -7.26 6.27
N PRO A 103 16.19 -8.19 5.39
CA PRO A 103 15.27 -9.03 4.60
C PRO A 103 14.20 -9.73 5.45
N ASP A 104 14.55 -10.16 6.66
CA ASP A 104 13.66 -10.85 7.59
C ASP A 104 12.45 -10.00 8.00
N PHE A 105 12.59 -8.67 8.06
CA PHE A 105 11.45 -7.80 8.34
C PHE A 105 10.33 -7.98 7.31
N TRP A 106 10.69 -8.00 6.03
CA TRP A 106 9.72 -8.17 4.95
C TRP A 106 9.09 -9.56 4.98
N HIS A 107 9.88 -10.58 5.28
CA HIS A 107 9.38 -11.94 5.43
C HIS A 107 8.36 -12.04 6.58
N VAL A 108 8.67 -11.49 7.75
CA VAL A 108 7.75 -11.47 8.89
C VAL A 108 6.50 -10.67 8.58
N LEU A 109 6.62 -9.51 7.90
CA LEU A 109 5.48 -8.72 7.45
C LEU A 109 4.55 -9.55 6.54
N GLY A 110 5.12 -10.22 5.53
CA GLY A 110 4.36 -11.06 4.60
C GLY A 110 3.67 -12.24 5.27
N CYS A 111 4.40 -12.98 6.11
CA CYS A 111 3.85 -14.10 6.87
C CYS A 111 2.70 -13.64 7.80
N SER A 112 2.89 -12.52 8.50
CA SER A 112 1.87 -11.98 9.39
C SER A 112 0.66 -11.46 8.61
N ALA A 113 0.86 -10.75 7.51
CA ALA A 113 -0.25 -10.28 6.65
C ALA A 113 -1.14 -11.46 6.23
N ARG A 114 -0.55 -12.53 5.71
CA ARG A 114 -1.28 -13.74 5.28
C ARG A 114 -1.98 -14.45 6.44
N ARG A 115 -1.32 -14.56 7.59
CA ARG A 115 -1.92 -15.14 8.80
C ARG A 115 -3.20 -14.43 9.20
N HIS A 116 -3.29 -13.13 8.95
CA HIS A 116 -4.45 -12.31 9.26
C HIS A 116 -5.38 -12.07 8.05
N GLY A 117 -5.26 -12.89 6.99
CA GLY A 117 -6.13 -12.85 5.83
C GLY A 117 -5.91 -11.66 4.89
N LEU A 118 -4.71 -11.07 4.93
CA LEU A 118 -4.31 -9.97 4.07
C LEU A 118 -3.40 -10.45 2.94
N VAL A 119 -3.35 -9.70 1.86
CA VAL A 119 -2.41 -9.90 0.75
C VAL A 119 -1.18 -9.03 0.98
N TRP A 120 0.00 -9.58 0.76
CA TRP A 120 1.27 -8.88 0.82
C TRP A 120 1.79 -8.59 -0.58
N GLY A 121 2.24 -7.36 -0.83
CA GLY A 121 2.77 -6.93 -2.13
C GLY A 121 4.14 -7.51 -2.49
N GLY A 122 4.76 -8.25 -1.60
CA GLY A 122 5.97 -9.05 -1.89
C GLY A 122 5.67 -10.40 -2.52
N ASP A 123 4.39 -10.85 -2.50
CA ASP A 123 3.94 -12.15 -3.00
C ASP A 123 2.45 -12.03 -3.35
N TRP A 124 2.17 -11.55 -4.55
CA TRP A 124 0.83 -11.23 -5.01
C TRP A 124 -0.02 -12.46 -5.37
N ASN A 125 0.62 -13.53 -5.81
CA ASN A 125 -0.04 -14.78 -6.18
C ASN A 125 -0.25 -15.70 -4.97
N GLY A 126 0.45 -15.44 -3.87
CA GLY A 126 0.27 -16.13 -2.61
C GLY A 126 0.91 -17.52 -2.55
N ASP A 127 1.94 -17.80 -3.35
CA ASP A 127 2.61 -19.09 -3.39
C ASP A 127 3.86 -19.21 -2.51
N TRP A 128 4.17 -18.17 -1.73
CA TRP A 128 5.34 -18.04 -0.86
C TRP A 128 6.66 -17.77 -1.60
N SER A 129 6.63 -17.46 -2.88
CA SER A 129 7.77 -17.06 -3.68
C SER A 129 7.73 -15.56 -3.98
N VAL A 130 8.86 -14.87 -3.82
CA VAL A 130 9.04 -13.48 -4.25
C VAL A 130 9.75 -13.44 -5.60
N SER A 131 10.39 -14.56 -5.99
CA SER A 131 11.28 -14.61 -7.14
C SER A 131 10.57 -14.69 -8.48
N ASP A 132 9.32 -15.10 -8.50
CA ASP A 132 8.46 -15.20 -9.70
C ASP A 132 7.54 -14.00 -9.88
N GLU A 133 7.57 -13.06 -8.93
CA GLU A 133 6.78 -11.84 -9.04
C GLU A 133 7.36 -10.86 -10.06
N THR A 134 6.53 -10.41 -10.98
CA THR A 134 6.90 -9.39 -11.98
C THR A 134 6.91 -7.97 -11.40
N PHE A 135 6.28 -7.78 -10.26
CA PHE A 135 6.21 -6.52 -9.52
C PHE A 135 6.21 -6.81 -8.03
N VAL A 136 7.21 -6.33 -7.32
CA VAL A 136 7.37 -6.54 -5.89
C VAL A 136 7.23 -5.21 -5.15
N ASP A 137 6.26 -5.14 -4.23
CA ASP A 137 5.99 -4.00 -3.37
C ASP A 137 6.00 -4.43 -1.90
N ARG A 138 7.20 -4.59 -1.34
CA ARG A 138 7.38 -5.19 -0.01
C ARG A 138 6.71 -4.48 1.15
N PRO A 139 6.62 -3.12 1.21
CA PRO A 139 5.91 -2.45 2.30
C PRO A 139 4.41 -2.63 2.26
N HIS A 140 3.84 -2.95 1.10
CA HIS A 140 2.41 -2.96 0.84
C HIS A 140 1.70 -4.18 1.38
N ILE A 141 0.64 -3.96 2.15
CA ILE A 141 -0.37 -4.99 2.48
C ILE A 141 -1.76 -4.45 2.19
N GLN A 142 -2.66 -5.33 1.74
CA GLN A 142 -4.03 -4.94 1.39
C GLN A 142 -5.08 -5.96 1.85
N TRP A 143 -6.34 -5.53 1.86
CA TRP A 143 -7.49 -6.38 2.16
C TRP A 143 -7.67 -7.46 1.10
N GLY A 144 -7.81 -8.66 1.51
CA GLY A 144 -8.24 -9.96 0.98
C GLY A 144 -8.30 -10.30 -0.50
N ALA A 145 -8.19 -9.35 -1.42
CA ALA A 145 -8.25 -9.66 -2.85
C ALA A 145 -6.84 -9.75 -3.43
N MET A 146 -6.51 -10.89 -4.00
CA MET A 146 -5.26 -11.11 -4.76
C MET A 146 -5.25 -10.35 -6.10
N ARG A 147 -5.76 -9.13 -6.09
CA ARG A 147 -5.76 -8.22 -7.24
C ARG A 147 -5.09 -6.93 -6.84
N ARG A 148 -4.12 -6.51 -7.61
CA ARG A 148 -3.40 -5.24 -7.39
C ARG A 148 -4.31 -4.02 -7.49
N SER A 149 -5.34 -4.09 -8.34
CA SER A 149 -6.30 -3.00 -8.57
C SER A 149 -7.66 -3.30 -7.95
N PRO A 150 -8.40 -2.27 -7.51
CA PRO A 150 -9.75 -2.40 -7.00
C PRO A 150 -10.70 -3.05 -8.00
N SER A 151 -11.65 -3.83 -7.48
CA SER A 151 -12.68 -4.45 -8.30
C SER A 151 -13.68 -3.42 -8.82
N SER A 152 -14.35 -3.73 -9.95
CA SER A 152 -15.47 -2.91 -10.45
C SER A 152 -16.53 -2.67 -9.39
N LYS A 153 -16.82 -3.67 -8.55
CA LYS A 153 -17.73 -3.52 -7.41
C LYS A 153 -17.28 -2.48 -6.38
N ALA A 154 -16.00 -2.46 -6.06
CA ALA A 154 -15.44 -1.45 -5.14
C ALA A 154 -15.56 -0.04 -5.75
N VAL A 155 -15.28 0.09 -7.04
CA VAL A 155 -15.42 1.36 -7.78
C VAL A 155 -16.88 1.85 -7.77
N GLU A 156 -17.85 0.97 -8.05
CA GLU A 156 -19.29 1.29 -8.01
C GLU A 156 -19.75 1.73 -6.63
N LEU A 157 -19.36 1.00 -5.59
CA LEU A 157 -19.70 1.33 -4.20
C LEU A 157 -19.12 2.69 -3.80
N LYS A 158 -17.86 2.96 -4.17
CA LYS A 158 -17.24 4.26 -3.87
C LYS A 158 -17.95 5.41 -4.60
N LYS A 159 -18.35 5.21 -5.87
CA LYS A 159 -19.10 6.22 -6.64
C LYS A 159 -20.49 6.48 -6.09
N SER A 160 -21.20 5.46 -5.62
CA SER A 160 -22.59 5.58 -5.16
C SER A 160 -22.74 6.02 -3.70
N GLY A 161 -21.81 5.63 -2.82
CA GLY A 161 -21.93 5.87 -1.37
C GLY A 161 -20.61 6.20 -0.66
N GLY A 162 -19.56 6.56 -1.43
CA GLY A 162 -18.25 6.93 -0.89
C GLY A 162 -17.54 5.76 -0.20
N LEU A 163 -16.55 6.11 0.62
CA LEU A 163 -15.79 5.12 1.39
C LEU A 163 -16.67 4.33 2.38
N SER A 164 -17.71 4.96 2.92
CA SER A 164 -18.63 4.32 3.86
C SER A 164 -19.30 3.09 3.25
N ALA A 165 -19.77 3.18 2.00
CA ALA A 165 -20.42 2.05 1.33
C ALA A 165 -19.41 0.91 1.08
N VAL A 166 -18.17 1.23 0.72
CA VAL A 166 -17.11 0.22 0.56
C VAL A 166 -16.80 -0.47 1.89
N TRP A 167 -16.66 0.29 2.96
CA TRP A 167 -16.29 -0.23 4.29
C TRP A 167 -17.42 -1.07 4.90
N GLN A 168 -18.68 -0.70 4.67
CA GLN A 168 -19.83 -1.51 5.06
C GLN A 168 -19.83 -2.86 4.35
N ALA A 169 -19.57 -2.89 3.03
CA ALA A 169 -19.46 -4.13 2.27
C ALA A 169 -18.33 -5.04 2.78
N VAL A 170 -17.17 -4.47 3.13
CA VAL A 170 -16.05 -5.21 3.74
C VAL A 170 -16.42 -5.76 5.12
N SER A 171 -17.23 -5.03 5.88
CA SER A 171 -17.66 -5.45 7.24
C SER A 171 -18.71 -6.56 7.22
N ALA A 172 -19.41 -6.76 6.11
CA ALA A 172 -20.45 -7.78 5.95
C ALA A 172 -19.91 -9.18 5.57
N ILE A 173 -18.61 -9.30 5.23
CA ILE A 173 -17.92 -10.54 4.88
C ILE A 173 -17.28 -11.15 6.14
#